data_38e9afcf018b223d6b77bbfd2b57c982
#
_entry.id   38e9afcf018b223d6b77bbfd2b57c982
#
_cell.length_a   1.000
_cell.length_b   1.000
_cell.length_c   1.000
_cell.angle_alpha   90.00
_cell.angle_beta   90.00
_cell.angle_gamma   90.00
#
_symmetry.space_group_name_H-M   'P 1'
#
loop_
_entity.id
_entity.type
_entity.pdbx_description
1 polymer ?
#
loop_
_entity_poly.entity_id
_entity_poly.type
_entity_poly.pdbx_seq_one_letter_code
_entity_poly.pdbx_strand_id
1 'polypeptide(L)'
;MAGARNFREYPVWKEAVDYATFVYKVTSKMPWFEKKGLCDQLQRAVVSISSNIAEGAARSSDADFAHFLDFALGSAFEVETQLAIAKNVGYFDNLDENLDINFQELMDRVHSIERQLNGLINTIRKR
;
A
#
# COMPACT_ATOMS: atom_id res chain seq x y z
N MET A 1 -26.43 6.21 -17.30
CA MET A 1 -25.68 5.40 -16.33
C MET A 1 -24.21 5.77 -16.36
N ALA A 2 -23.65 6.05 -15.22
CA ALA A 2 -22.22 6.26 -15.18
C ALA A 2 -21.54 4.97 -15.65
N GLY A 3 -20.52 5.07 -16.48
CA GLY A 3 -19.75 3.94 -16.91
C GLY A 3 -19.11 3.24 -15.71
N ALA A 4 -18.74 1.98 -15.88
CA ALA A 4 -17.99 1.26 -14.88
C ALA A 4 -16.68 2.00 -14.63
N ARG A 5 -16.27 2.08 -13.37
CA ARG A 5 -14.99 2.69 -13.02
C ARG A 5 -13.86 1.77 -13.52
N ASN A 6 -12.90 2.36 -14.19
CA ASN A 6 -11.72 1.62 -14.62
C ASN A 6 -10.61 1.85 -13.58
N PHE A 7 -10.39 0.87 -12.73
CA PHE A 7 -9.42 1.01 -11.64
C PHE A 7 -8.01 1.27 -12.17
N ARG A 8 -7.69 0.79 -13.36
CA ARG A 8 -6.37 0.98 -13.98
C ARG A 8 -6.06 2.43 -14.30
N GLU A 9 -7.09 3.28 -14.41
CA GLU A 9 -6.92 4.70 -14.69
C GLU A 9 -6.67 5.54 -13.44
N TYR A 10 -6.88 4.98 -12.25
CA TYR A 10 -6.59 5.71 -11.02
C TYR A 10 -5.08 5.70 -10.76
N PRO A 11 -4.43 6.88 -10.71
CA PRO A 11 -2.99 6.94 -10.44
C PRO A 11 -2.59 6.24 -9.15
N VAL A 12 -3.44 6.32 -8.11
CA VAL A 12 -3.13 5.69 -6.83
C VAL A 12 -3.09 4.16 -6.94
N TRP A 13 -3.88 3.57 -7.85
CA TRP A 13 -3.80 2.12 -8.06
C TRP A 13 -2.46 1.73 -8.66
N LYS A 14 -2.02 2.46 -9.69
CA LYS A 14 -0.71 2.20 -10.33
C LYS A 14 0.42 2.35 -9.32
N GLU A 15 0.37 3.40 -8.53
CA GLU A 15 1.39 3.66 -7.52
C GLU A 15 1.39 2.58 -6.44
N ALA A 16 0.21 2.10 -6.04
CA ALA A 16 0.09 1.02 -5.06
C ALA A 16 0.67 -0.29 -5.59
N VAL A 17 0.46 -0.61 -6.87
CA VAL A 17 1.05 -1.81 -7.50
C VAL A 17 2.57 -1.69 -7.54
N ASP A 18 3.08 -0.55 -7.97
CA ASP A 18 4.53 -0.31 -8.03
C ASP A 18 5.15 -0.38 -6.65
N TYR A 19 4.48 0.19 -5.66
CA TYR A 19 4.93 0.15 -4.28
C TYR A 19 4.96 -1.28 -3.73
N ALA A 20 3.93 -2.08 -4.02
CA ALA A 20 3.89 -3.48 -3.61
C ALA A 20 5.07 -4.25 -4.21
N THR A 21 5.35 -4.02 -5.48
CA THR A 21 6.50 -4.64 -6.15
C THR A 21 7.81 -4.28 -5.44
N PHE A 22 7.95 -3.01 -5.08
CA PHE A 22 9.14 -2.54 -4.37
C PHE A 22 9.25 -3.19 -2.97
N VAL A 23 8.15 -3.26 -2.23
CA VAL A 23 8.13 -3.88 -0.90
C VAL A 23 8.49 -5.37 -0.97
N TYR A 24 8.07 -6.08 -2.03
CA TYR A 24 8.48 -7.47 -2.21
C TYR A 24 10.00 -7.59 -2.36
N LYS A 25 10.63 -6.67 -3.10
CA LYS A 25 12.09 -6.65 -3.22
C LYS A 25 12.76 -6.39 -1.87
N VAL A 26 12.20 -5.50 -1.08
CA VAL A 26 12.70 -5.19 0.26
C VAL A 26 12.59 -6.41 1.17
N THR A 27 11.42 -7.05 1.20
CA THR A 27 11.20 -8.20 2.08
C THR A 27 12.08 -9.39 1.71
N SER A 28 12.46 -9.53 0.43
CA SER A 28 13.38 -10.58 0.01
C SER A 28 14.76 -10.48 0.66
N LYS A 29 15.11 -9.32 1.20
CA LYS A 29 16.38 -9.04 1.87
C LYS A 29 16.28 -9.05 3.39
N MET A 30 15.10 -9.26 3.93
CA MET A 30 14.91 -9.37 5.38
C MET A 30 15.36 -10.75 5.87
N PRO A 31 15.64 -10.90 7.20
CA PRO A 31 16.08 -12.19 7.73
C PRO A 31 15.10 -13.32 7.39
N TRP A 32 15.64 -14.47 7.03
CA TRP A 32 14.84 -15.63 6.61
C TRP A 32 13.81 -16.06 7.66
N PHE A 33 14.11 -15.86 8.96
CA PHE A 33 13.19 -16.26 10.03
C PHE A 33 11.94 -15.39 10.08
N GLU A 34 11.92 -14.26 9.35
CA GLU A 34 10.73 -13.41 9.25
C GLU A 34 9.83 -13.77 8.05
N LYS A 35 10.20 -14.78 7.28
CA LYS A 35 9.44 -15.12 6.07
C LYS A 35 7.96 -15.37 6.36
N LYS A 36 7.65 -16.06 7.47
CA LYS A 36 6.27 -16.34 7.89
C LYS A 36 5.76 -15.36 8.95
N GLY A 37 6.54 -14.38 9.31
CA GLY A 37 6.19 -13.35 10.28
C GLY A 37 6.00 -12.01 9.60
N LEU A 38 6.91 -11.08 9.86
CA LEU A 38 6.80 -9.70 9.40
C LEU A 38 6.78 -9.59 7.87
N CYS A 39 7.59 -10.39 7.16
CA CYS A 39 7.57 -10.36 5.68
C CYS A 39 6.20 -10.75 5.13
N ASP A 40 5.60 -11.82 5.65
CA ASP A 40 4.27 -12.26 5.22
C ASP A 40 3.23 -11.18 5.48
N GLN A 41 3.25 -10.56 6.65
CA GLN A 41 2.31 -9.50 7.00
C GLN A 41 2.48 -8.26 6.11
N LEU A 42 3.71 -7.86 5.83
CA LEU A 42 3.99 -6.74 4.93
C LEU A 42 3.47 -7.02 3.53
N GLN A 43 3.74 -8.21 3.01
CA GLN A 43 3.29 -8.60 1.67
C GLN A 43 1.76 -8.61 1.59
N ARG A 44 1.07 -9.16 2.59
CA ARG A 44 -0.39 -9.16 2.63
C ARG A 44 -0.95 -7.75 2.68
N ALA A 45 -0.40 -6.91 3.53
CA ALA A 45 -0.88 -5.54 3.71
C ALA A 45 -0.67 -4.71 2.44
N VAL A 46 0.51 -4.81 1.82
CA VAL A 46 0.80 -4.00 0.63
C VAL A 46 -0.02 -4.45 -0.58
N VAL A 47 -0.29 -5.74 -0.74
CA VAL A 47 -1.18 -6.24 -1.79
C VAL A 47 -2.61 -5.77 -1.54
N SER A 48 -3.03 -5.73 -0.29
CA SER A 48 -4.38 -5.31 0.09
C SER A 48 -4.69 -3.86 -0.31
N ILE A 49 -3.69 -2.98 -0.39
CA ILE A 49 -3.92 -1.60 -0.82
C ILE A 49 -4.50 -1.59 -2.25
N SER A 50 -3.75 -2.15 -3.21
CA SER A 50 -4.18 -2.15 -4.62
C SER A 50 -5.42 -3.00 -4.84
N SER A 51 -5.54 -4.13 -4.16
CA SER A 51 -6.69 -5.02 -4.28
C SER A 51 -7.99 -4.34 -3.84
N ASN A 52 -7.97 -3.61 -2.73
CA ASN A 52 -9.16 -2.90 -2.26
C ASN A 52 -9.55 -1.73 -3.17
N ILE A 53 -8.57 -1.05 -3.78
CA ILE A 53 -8.89 -0.02 -4.78
C ILE A 53 -9.64 -0.65 -5.95
N ALA A 54 -9.13 -1.76 -6.47
CA ALA A 54 -9.73 -2.44 -7.62
C ALA A 54 -11.13 -2.99 -7.28
N GLU A 55 -11.25 -3.66 -6.14
CA GLU A 55 -12.54 -4.22 -5.70
C GLU A 55 -13.58 -3.13 -5.47
N GLY A 56 -13.17 -2.01 -4.87
CA GLY A 56 -14.05 -0.88 -4.65
C GLY A 56 -14.53 -0.26 -5.94
N ALA A 57 -13.65 -0.16 -6.94
CA ALA A 57 -14.00 0.38 -8.26
C ALA A 57 -15.08 -0.45 -8.96
N ALA A 58 -15.17 -1.74 -8.64
CA ALA A 58 -16.17 -2.64 -9.22
C ALA A 58 -17.56 -2.48 -8.57
N ARG A 59 -17.67 -1.75 -7.48
CA ARG A 59 -18.96 -1.59 -6.78
C ARG A 59 -19.89 -0.65 -7.54
N SER A 60 -21.20 -0.87 -7.35
CA SER A 60 -22.22 -0.09 -8.05
C SER A 60 -22.45 1.29 -7.44
N SER A 61 -22.15 1.47 -6.15
CA SER A 61 -22.40 2.74 -5.47
C SER A 61 -21.08 3.44 -5.07
N ASP A 62 -21.13 4.77 -5.01
CA ASP A 62 -20.02 5.57 -4.51
C ASP A 62 -19.76 5.28 -3.03
N ALA A 63 -20.82 5.05 -2.25
CA ALA A 63 -20.67 4.74 -0.83
C ALA A 63 -19.84 3.47 -0.62
N ASP A 64 -20.13 2.42 -1.39
CA ASP A 64 -19.37 1.17 -1.32
C ASP A 64 -17.95 1.35 -1.82
N PHE A 65 -17.76 2.12 -2.89
CA PHE A 65 -16.42 2.41 -3.39
C PHE A 65 -15.58 3.11 -2.30
N ALA A 66 -16.13 4.15 -1.68
CA ALA A 66 -15.44 4.86 -0.62
C ALA A 66 -15.11 3.94 0.57
N HIS A 67 -16.00 3.01 0.89
CA HIS A 67 -15.78 2.05 1.95
C HIS A 67 -14.57 1.13 1.66
N PHE A 68 -14.44 0.64 0.43
CA PHE A 68 -13.27 -0.15 0.03
C PHE A 68 -12.00 0.68 0.03
N LEU A 69 -12.09 1.96 -0.30
CA LEU A 69 -10.94 2.86 -0.21
C LEU A 69 -10.52 3.08 1.24
N ASP A 70 -11.47 3.10 2.18
CA ASP A 70 -11.13 3.12 3.62
C ASP A 70 -10.33 1.88 4.01
N PHE A 71 -10.69 0.70 3.49
CA PHE A 71 -9.91 -0.51 3.74
C PHE A 71 -8.50 -0.40 3.16
N ALA A 72 -8.36 0.15 1.94
CA ALA A 72 -7.05 0.38 1.34
C ALA A 72 -6.21 1.31 2.21
N LEU A 73 -6.80 2.37 2.73
CA LEU A 73 -6.12 3.32 3.62
C LEU A 73 -5.67 2.62 4.91
N GLY A 74 -6.52 1.80 5.51
CA GLY A 74 -6.17 1.01 6.68
C GLY A 74 -4.99 0.08 6.40
N SER A 75 -4.96 -0.54 5.23
CA SER A 75 -3.85 -1.40 4.83
C SER A 75 -2.55 -0.61 4.67
N ALA A 76 -2.63 0.63 4.15
CA ALA A 76 -1.45 1.51 4.06
C ALA A 76 -0.91 1.85 5.46
N PHE A 77 -1.78 2.12 6.41
CA PHE A 77 -1.36 2.36 7.80
C PHE A 77 -0.73 1.12 8.42
N GLU A 78 -1.20 -0.08 8.08
CA GLU A 78 -0.56 -1.32 8.51
C GLU A 78 0.86 -1.44 7.96
N VAL A 79 1.03 -1.16 6.66
CA VAL A 79 2.36 -1.18 6.03
C VAL A 79 3.30 -0.22 6.73
N GLU A 80 2.85 1.01 6.95
CA GLU A 80 3.65 2.03 7.63
C GLU A 80 4.07 1.55 9.02
N THR A 81 3.14 0.97 9.78
CA THR A 81 3.39 0.46 11.13
C THR A 81 4.41 -0.68 11.11
N GLN A 82 4.25 -1.61 10.18
CA GLN A 82 5.15 -2.76 10.07
C GLN A 82 6.55 -2.35 9.65
N LEU A 83 6.67 -1.37 8.74
CA LEU A 83 7.97 -0.81 8.36
C LEU A 83 8.65 -0.11 9.54
N ALA A 84 7.88 0.62 10.35
CA ALA A 84 8.42 1.26 11.54
C ALA A 84 8.97 0.24 12.52
N ILE A 85 8.26 -0.89 12.71
CA ILE A 85 8.72 -1.98 13.55
C ILE A 85 10.01 -2.58 12.99
N ALA A 86 10.03 -2.86 11.68
CA ALA A 86 11.23 -3.40 11.02
C ALA A 86 12.44 -2.49 11.20
N LYS A 87 12.24 -1.19 11.09
CA LYS A 87 13.28 -0.19 11.32
C LYS A 87 13.80 -0.26 12.76
N ASN A 88 12.88 -0.29 13.72
CA ASN A 88 13.24 -0.27 15.13
C ASN A 88 13.99 -1.52 15.57
N VAL A 89 13.72 -2.67 14.97
CA VAL A 89 14.47 -3.90 15.29
C VAL A 89 15.75 -4.05 14.48
N GLY A 90 16.09 -3.07 13.66
CA GLY A 90 17.37 -3.02 12.97
C GLY A 90 17.40 -3.70 11.59
N TYR A 91 16.28 -4.09 11.04
CA TYR A 91 16.26 -4.82 9.76
C TYR A 91 16.71 -3.98 8.56
N PHE A 92 16.75 -2.66 8.71
CA PHE A 92 17.24 -1.77 7.64
C PHE A 92 18.70 -1.39 7.78
N ASP A 93 19.36 -1.75 8.89
CA ASP A 93 20.73 -1.31 9.17
C ASP A 93 21.77 -1.94 8.24
N ASN A 94 21.52 -3.18 7.79
CA ASN A 94 22.46 -3.97 6.99
C ASN A 94 21.86 -4.37 5.63
N LEU A 95 20.90 -3.62 5.13
CA LEU A 95 20.37 -3.89 3.80
C LEU A 95 21.39 -3.53 2.73
N ASP A 96 21.40 -4.33 1.66
CA ASP A 96 22.35 -4.21 0.57
C ASP A 96 22.23 -2.83 -0.09
N GLU A 97 23.31 -2.05 -0.07
CA GLU A 97 23.39 -0.75 -0.71
C GLU A 97 23.12 -0.82 -2.22
N ASN A 98 23.40 -1.97 -2.85
CA ASN A 98 23.14 -2.17 -4.28
C ASN A 98 21.66 -2.15 -4.65
N LEU A 99 20.77 -2.30 -3.68
CA LEU A 99 19.33 -2.22 -3.91
C LEU A 99 18.78 -0.81 -3.72
N ASP A 100 19.64 0.11 -3.31
CA ASP A 100 19.24 1.49 -3.05
C ASP A 100 18.00 1.57 -2.15
N ILE A 101 17.94 0.68 -1.14
CA ILE A 101 16.82 0.63 -0.23
C ILE A 101 16.98 1.72 0.80
N ASN A 102 16.06 2.68 0.76
CA ASN A 102 16.03 3.80 1.67
C ASN A 102 14.73 3.74 2.46
N PHE A 103 14.83 3.60 3.78
CA PHE A 103 13.65 3.58 4.65
C PHE A 103 12.81 4.83 4.48
N GLN A 104 13.45 6.00 4.35
CA GLN A 104 12.72 7.25 4.16
C GLN A 104 11.92 7.25 2.86
N GLU A 105 12.47 6.70 1.78
CA GLU A 105 11.74 6.57 0.52
C GLU A 105 10.52 5.66 0.66
N LEU A 106 10.68 4.53 1.37
CA LEU A 106 9.56 3.64 1.65
C LEU A 106 8.43 4.36 2.38
N MET A 107 8.79 5.17 3.38
CA MET A 107 7.81 5.93 4.16
C MET A 107 7.18 7.05 3.34
N ASP A 108 7.98 7.78 2.56
CA ASP A 108 7.48 8.87 1.73
C ASP A 108 6.47 8.35 0.69
N ARG A 109 6.74 7.18 0.12
CA ARG A 109 5.86 6.58 -0.88
C ARG A 109 4.54 6.09 -0.28
N VAL A 110 4.56 5.47 0.89
CA VAL A 110 3.30 5.07 1.53
C VAL A 110 2.50 6.29 1.98
N HIS A 111 3.16 7.35 2.43
CA HIS A 111 2.48 8.61 2.77
C HIS A 111 1.81 9.23 1.55
N SER A 112 2.46 9.18 0.38
CA SER A 112 1.86 9.65 -0.87
C SER A 112 0.60 8.86 -1.21
N ILE A 113 0.64 7.54 -1.06
CA ILE A 113 -0.53 6.68 -1.29
C ILE A 113 -1.66 7.06 -0.33
N GLU A 114 -1.35 7.26 0.95
CA GLU A 114 -2.33 7.66 1.97
C GLU A 114 -2.99 9.00 1.62
N ARG A 115 -2.20 9.99 1.20
CA ARG A 115 -2.74 11.30 0.80
C ARG A 115 -3.67 11.17 -0.41
N GLN A 116 -3.28 10.38 -1.40
CA GLN A 116 -4.09 10.18 -2.59
C GLN A 116 -5.39 9.45 -2.26
N LEU A 117 -5.35 8.44 -1.39
CA LEU A 117 -6.55 7.74 -0.93
C LEU A 117 -7.49 8.68 -0.19
N ASN A 118 -6.95 9.48 0.73
CA ASN A 118 -7.76 10.46 1.47
C ASN A 118 -8.43 11.46 0.52
N GLY A 119 -7.68 11.95 -0.47
CA GLY A 119 -8.23 12.88 -1.45
C GLY A 119 -9.36 12.25 -2.28
N LEU A 120 -9.16 11.03 -2.72
CA LEU A 120 -10.17 10.31 -3.52
C LEU A 120 -11.40 10.00 -2.68
N ILE A 121 -11.23 9.52 -1.45
CA ILE A 121 -12.33 9.25 -0.52
C ILE A 121 -13.17 10.50 -0.31
N ASN A 122 -12.52 11.62 -0.03
CA ASN A 122 -13.21 12.88 0.20
C ASN A 122 -13.98 13.35 -1.03
N THR A 123 -13.38 13.21 -2.22
CA THR A 123 -14.04 13.57 -3.48
C THR A 123 -15.30 12.73 -3.69
N ILE A 124 -15.21 11.42 -3.47
CA ILE A 124 -16.33 10.50 -3.68
C ILE A 124 -17.46 10.80 -2.67
N ARG A 125 -17.12 11.05 -1.41
CA ARG A 125 -18.11 11.29 -0.36
C ARG A 125 -18.82 12.64 -0.48
N LYS A 126 -18.26 13.55 -1.26
CA LYS A 126 -18.90 14.86 -1.51
C LYS A 126 -19.85 14.85 -2.71
N ARG A 127 -19.90 13.77 -3.46
CA ARG A 127 -20.79 13.65 -4.63
C ARG A 127 -22.26 13.57 -4.24
#